data_d7afd4303d85f1e9742872a124691dc6
#
_entry.id   d7afd4303d85f1e9742872a124691dc6
#
_cell.length_a   1.000
_cell.length_b   1.000
_cell.length_c   1.000
_cell.angle_alpha   90.00
_cell.angle_beta   90.00
_cell.angle_gamma   90.00
#
_symmetry.space_group_name_H-M   'P 1'
#
loop_
_entity.id
_entity.type
_entity.pdbx_description
1 polymer ?
#
loop_
_entity_poly.entity_id
_entity_poly.type
_entity_poly.pdbx_seq_one_letter_code
_entity_poly.pdbx_strand_id
1 'polypeptide(L)'
;SSKLIKELESKRGELQKQIADTESLLKNTKKDVGSQLNSLVLLTGQIEERKRYILAINNDVEALERELNALERQLRTLQRDLQDKKKKYESSVQYLYRNKSVEEKLMFIFSAKSLGQTYRRLRYVREYATYQRLQGEEILKKQEQIKKKRAELQQVKKAKENLLKDRELEKQKLESQEKEKRALITSLQKKQKGLQNEVSKKRREANQLNARIDKLIAEEIERARKRAAEEARREAAARKKAESKEGKSSSASRGTTKKAAPLEAYSMSKAD
;
A
#
# COMPACT_ATOMS: atom_id res chain seq x y z
N SER A 1 0.04 2.84 5.26
CA SER A 1 -0.91 3.01 4.13
C SER A 1 -1.11 4.46 3.71
N SER A 2 -1.35 5.40 4.64
CA SER A 2 -1.48 6.84 4.32
C SER A 2 -0.23 7.45 3.68
N LYS A 3 0.95 6.98 4.06
CA LYS A 3 2.23 7.42 3.50
C LYS A 3 2.41 6.99 2.05
N LEU A 4 2.07 5.73 1.74
CA LEU A 4 2.13 5.20 0.38
C LEU A 4 1.19 5.98 -0.56
N ILE A 5 -0.04 6.23 -0.14
CA ILE A 5 -1.01 7.00 -0.94
C ILE A 5 -0.48 8.41 -1.24
N LYS A 6 0.09 9.10 -0.25
CA LYS A 6 0.68 10.45 -0.44
C LYS A 6 1.87 10.44 -1.41
N GLU A 7 2.75 9.44 -1.32
CA GLU A 7 3.87 9.30 -2.24
C GLU A 7 3.41 9.05 -3.68
N LEU A 8 2.39 8.20 -3.87
CA LEU A 8 1.81 7.93 -5.18
C LEU A 8 1.12 9.16 -5.77
N GLU A 9 0.41 9.93 -4.96
CA GLU A 9 -0.23 11.19 -5.37
C GLU A 9 0.79 12.24 -5.80
N SER A 10 1.91 12.37 -5.06
CA SER A 10 2.98 13.31 -5.39
C SER A 10 3.63 12.98 -6.73
N LYS A 11 3.98 11.71 -6.97
CA LYS A 11 4.55 11.27 -8.25
C LYS A 11 3.61 11.53 -9.43
N ARG A 12 2.32 11.30 -9.25
CA ARG A 12 1.32 11.59 -10.28
C ARG A 12 1.20 13.08 -10.58
N GLY A 13 1.23 13.91 -9.56
CA GLY A 13 1.22 15.36 -9.70
C GLY A 13 2.38 15.87 -10.55
N GLU A 14 3.59 15.33 -10.35
CA GLU A 14 4.77 15.68 -11.14
C GLU A 14 4.63 15.23 -12.60
N LEU A 15 4.17 14.00 -12.86
CA LEU A 15 3.97 13.49 -14.21
C LEU A 15 2.88 14.27 -14.96
N GLN A 16 1.77 14.62 -14.30
CA GLN A 16 0.72 15.46 -14.88
C GLN A 16 1.21 16.86 -15.24
N LYS A 17 2.06 17.47 -14.38
CA LYS A 17 2.67 18.77 -14.66
C LYS A 17 3.56 18.73 -15.90
N GLN A 18 4.41 17.71 -16.03
CA GLN A 18 5.26 17.53 -17.22
C GLN A 18 4.41 17.38 -18.50
N ILE A 19 3.34 16.61 -18.46
CA ILE A 19 2.41 16.46 -19.59
C ILE A 19 1.76 17.80 -19.93
N ALA A 20 1.26 18.56 -18.94
CA ALA A 20 0.63 19.86 -19.14
C ALA A 20 1.59 20.91 -19.72
N ASP A 21 2.85 20.95 -19.25
CA ASP A 21 3.89 21.84 -19.76
C ASP A 21 4.19 21.53 -21.24
N THR A 22 4.27 20.26 -21.60
CA THR A 22 4.48 19.83 -22.99
C THR A 22 3.27 20.14 -23.86
N GLU A 23 2.04 19.99 -23.37
CA GLU A 23 0.81 20.40 -24.07
C GLU A 23 0.76 21.90 -24.35
N SER A 24 1.20 22.73 -23.41
CA SER A 24 1.29 24.18 -23.57
C SER A 24 2.28 24.56 -24.67
N LEU A 25 3.45 23.93 -24.69
CA LEU A 25 4.46 24.12 -25.77
C LEU A 25 3.91 23.75 -27.15
N LEU A 26 3.17 22.66 -27.25
CA LEU A 26 2.52 22.24 -28.51
C LEU A 26 1.51 23.25 -29.01
N LYS A 27 0.69 23.81 -28.12
CA LYS A 27 -0.35 24.80 -28.49
C LYS A 27 0.24 26.08 -29.06
N ASN A 28 1.41 26.50 -28.58
CA ASN A 28 2.09 27.72 -29.01
C ASN A 28 2.83 27.55 -30.36
N THR A 29 3.16 26.33 -30.76
CA THR A 29 3.96 26.02 -31.96
C THR A 29 3.13 25.77 -33.22
N LYS A 30 1.80 25.77 -33.17
CA LYS A 30 0.90 25.42 -34.29
C LYS A 30 0.88 26.41 -35.47
N LYS A 31 1.61 27.51 -35.47
CA LYS A 31 1.43 28.62 -36.42
C LYS A 31 2.34 28.58 -37.65
N ASP A 32 3.33 27.66 -37.79
CA ASP A 32 4.30 27.71 -38.88
C ASP A 32 4.60 26.32 -39.46
N VAL A 33 4.91 26.21 -40.76
CA VAL A 33 5.16 24.93 -41.44
C VAL A 33 6.42 24.21 -40.91
N GLY A 34 7.43 24.95 -40.47
CA GLY A 34 8.57 24.41 -39.73
C GLY A 34 8.19 23.86 -38.35
N SER A 35 7.07 24.31 -37.80
CA SER A 35 6.55 23.88 -36.51
C SER A 35 5.84 22.54 -36.53
N GLN A 36 5.41 22.03 -37.70
CA GLN A 36 4.71 20.73 -37.78
C GLN A 36 5.59 19.56 -37.39
N LEU A 37 6.90 19.61 -37.73
CA LEU A 37 7.87 18.59 -37.30
C LEU A 37 8.17 18.68 -35.82
N ASN A 38 8.31 19.90 -35.29
CA ASN A 38 8.46 20.11 -33.87
C ASN A 38 7.21 19.61 -33.13
N SER A 39 6.04 19.91 -33.66
CA SER A 39 4.76 19.41 -33.13
C SER A 39 4.70 17.89 -33.13
N LEU A 40 5.18 17.21 -34.18
CA LEU A 40 5.22 15.75 -34.24
C LEU A 40 6.14 15.16 -33.17
N VAL A 41 7.32 15.74 -32.98
CA VAL A 41 8.26 15.29 -31.95
C VAL A 41 7.69 15.50 -30.55
N LEU A 42 7.14 16.68 -30.30
CA LEU A 42 6.49 17.00 -29.01
C LEU A 42 5.28 16.08 -28.75
N LEU A 43 4.45 15.85 -29.76
CA LEU A 43 3.30 14.97 -29.65
C LEU A 43 3.73 13.51 -29.41
N THR A 44 4.79 13.07 -30.08
CA THR A 44 5.37 11.72 -29.83
C THR A 44 5.88 11.61 -28.40
N GLY A 45 6.59 12.63 -27.90
CA GLY A 45 7.05 12.70 -26.53
C GLY A 45 5.88 12.67 -25.53
N GLN A 46 4.84 13.43 -25.78
CA GLN A 46 3.61 13.43 -24.95
C GLN A 46 2.94 12.07 -24.92
N ILE A 47 2.81 11.41 -26.05
CA ILE A 47 2.21 10.07 -26.15
C ILE A 47 3.02 9.08 -25.29
N GLU A 48 4.35 9.11 -25.38
CA GLU A 48 5.21 8.23 -24.58
C GLU A 48 5.13 8.56 -23.07
N GLU A 49 5.13 9.83 -22.70
CA GLU A 49 4.92 10.25 -21.31
C GLU A 49 3.55 9.80 -20.79
N ARG A 50 2.51 9.94 -21.58
CA ARG A 50 1.16 9.52 -21.20
C ARG A 50 1.03 8.01 -21.07
N LYS A 51 1.66 7.24 -21.97
CA LYS A 51 1.74 5.78 -21.84
C LYS A 51 2.45 5.36 -20.54
N ARG A 52 3.56 6.02 -20.21
CA ARG A 52 4.27 5.80 -18.94
C ARG A 52 3.43 6.15 -17.73
N TYR A 53 2.70 7.26 -17.81
CA TYR A 53 1.78 7.67 -16.74
C TYR A 53 0.68 6.63 -16.52
N ILE A 54 0.05 6.14 -17.58
CA ILE A 54 -0.94 5.05 -17.51
C ILE A 54 -0.34 3.78 -16.91
N LEU A 55 0.89 3.44 -17.30
CA LEU A 55 1.60 2.29 -16.73
C LEU A 55 1.87 2.48 -15.23
N ALA A 56 2.28 3.68 -14.83
CA ALA A 56 2.47 4.01 -13.43
C ALA A 56 1.16 3.87 -12.63
N ILE A 57 0.04 4.36 -13.17
CA ILE A 57 -1.28 4.17 -12.55
C ILE A 57 -1.62 2.68 -12.40
N ASN A 58 -1.36 1.87 -13.41
CA ASN A 58 -1.62 0.42 -13.34
C ASN A 58 -0.80 -0.24 -12.22
N ASN A 59 0.47 0.12 -12.08
CA ASN A 59 1.32 -0.38 -11.00
C ASN A 59 0.82 0.07 -9.62
N ASP A 60 0.35 1.31 -9.53
CA ASP A 60 -0.22 1.87 -8.31
C ASP A 60 -1.54 1.17 -7.94
N VAL A 61 -2.40 0.89 -8.91
CA VAL A 61 -3.63 0.11 -8.71
C VAL A 61 -3.32 -1.28 -8.19
N GLU A 62 -2.33 -1.98 -8.77
CA GLU A 62 -1.91 -3.29 -8.28
C GLU A 62 -1.36 -3.24 -6.84
N ALA A 63 -0.58 -2.20 -6.51
CA ALA A 63 -0.09 -2.00 -5.15
C ALA A 63 -1.24 -1.79 -4.16
N LEU A 64 -2.23 -0.98 -4.51
CA LEU A 64 -3.42 -0.75 -3.69
C LEU A 64 -4.28 -2.02 -3.57
N GLU A 65 -4.38 -2.85 -4.61
CA GLU A 65 -5.06 -4.15 -4.54
C GLU A 65 -4.39 -5.10 -3.55
N ARG A 66 -3.07 -5.17 -3.58
CA ARG A 66 -2.32 -5.97 -2.59
C ARG A 66 -2.57 -5.46 -1.16
N GLU A 67 -2.57 -4.16 -0.97
CA GLU A 67 -2.85 -3.54 0.33
C GLU A 67 -4.29 -3.82 0.78
N LEU A 68 -5.28 -3.68 -0.11
CA LEU A 68 -6.69 -4.03 0.17
C LEU A 68 -6.82 -5.47 0.63
N ASN A 69 -6.21 -6.41 -0.08
CA ASN A 69 -6.25 -7.83 0.27
C ASN A 69 -5.58 -8.12 1.63
N ALA A 70 -4.52 -7.39 1.96
CA ALA A 70 -3.88 -7.49 3.27
C ALA A 70 -4.78 -6.93 4.38
N LEU A 71 -5.36 -5.75 4.18
CA LEU A 71 -6.29 -5.13 5.13
C LEU A 71 -7.55 -5.97 5.37
N GLU A 72 -8.11 -6.55 4.31
CA GLU A 72 -9.27 -7.44 4.43
C GLU A 72 -8.95 -8.71 5.22
N ARG A 73 -7.75 -9.28 5.02
CA ARG A 73 -7.30 -10.43 5.83
C ARG A 73 -7.13 -10.06 7.29
N GLN A 74 -6.48 -8.92 7.56
CA GLN A 74 -6.32 -8.42 8.93
C GLN A 74 -7.67 -8.15 9.59
N LEU A 75 -8.61 -7.56 8.86
CA LEU A 75 -9.95 -7.28 9.35
C LEU A 75 -10.71 -8.56 9.69
N ARG A 76 -10.64 -9.58 8.83
CA ARG A 76 -11.25 -10.89 9.10
C ARG A 76 -10.67 -11.54 10.35
N THR A 77 -9.36 -11.48 10.53
CA THR A 77 -8.69 -12.00 11.73
C THR A 77 -9.15 -11.27 12.98
N LEU A 78 -9.17 -9.93 12.95
CA LEU A 78 -9.64 -9.12 14.08
C LEU A 78 -11.11 -9.39 14.42
N GLN A 79 -11.95 -9.61 13.41
CA GLN A 79 -13.38 -9.92 13.63
C GLN A 79 -13.55 -11.30 14.26
N ARG A 80 -12.77 -12.32 13.85
CA ARG A 80 -12.78 -13.65 14.49
C ARG A 80 -12.32 -13.56 15.93
N ASP A 81 -11.20 -12.88 16.19
CA ASP A 81 -10.69 -12.67 17.52
C ASP A 81 -11.70 -11.96 18.43
N LEU A 82 -12.36 -10.94 17.89
CA LEU A 82 -13.43 -10.24 18.62
C LEU A 82 -14.59 -11.17 18.95
N GLN A 83 -15.03 -11.98 17.98
CA GLN A 83 -16.13 -12.92 18.17
C GLN A 83 -15.78 -13.96 19.24
N ASP A 84 -14.56 -14.52 19.19
CA ASP A 84 -14.09 -15.48 20.18
C ASP A 84 -13.99 -14.86 21.57
N LYS A 85 -13.48 -13.64 21.69
CA LYS A 85 -13.43 -12.89 22.96
C LYS A 85 -14.84 -12.61 23.50
N LYS A 86 -15.76 -12.21 22.65
CA LYS A 86 -17.17 -11.99 23.03
C LYS A 86 -17.85 -13.25 23.54
N LYS A 87 -17.65 -14.39 22.86
CA LYS A 87 -18.18 -15.69 23.31
C LYS A 87 -17.63 -16.10 24.67
N LYS A 88 -16.32 -15.96 24.87
CA LYS A 88 -15.68 -16.25 26.15
C LYS A 88 -16.21 -15.34 27.26
N TYR A 89 -16.34 -14.05 26.96
CA TYR A 89 -16.89 -13.07 27.90
C TYR A 89 -18.37 -13.39 28.25
N GLU A 90 -19.18 -13.66 27.25
CA GLU A 90 -20.58 -14.06 27.42
C GLU A 90 -20.72 -15.33 28.28
N SER A 91 -19.95 -16.36 27.99
CA SER A 91 -19.93 -17.59 28.78
C SER A 91 -19.54 -17.35 30.24
N SER A 92 -18.58 -16.47 30.44
CA SER A 92 -18.12 -16.04 31.75
C SER A 92 -19.19 -15.28 32.53
N VAL A 93 -19.90 -14.37 31.86
CA VAL A 93 -21.01 -13.61 32.44
C VAL A 93 -22.21 -14.53 32.75
N GLN A 94 -22.56 -15.44 31.83
CA GLN A 94 -23.63 -16.42 32.04
C GLN A 94 -23.33 -17.36 33.21
N TYR A 95 -22.08 -17.81 33.34
CA TYR A 95 -21.65 -18.61 34.47
C TYR A 95 -21.85 -17.87 35.78
N LEU A 96 -21.47 -16.59 35.87
CA LEU A 96 -21.69 -15.77 37.06
C LEU A 96 -23.18 -15.55 37.38
N TYR A 97 -23.96 -15.30 36.32
CA TYR A 97 -25.39 -15.03 36.51
C TYR A 97 -26.16 -16.28 36.98
N ARG A 98 -25.80 -17.45 36.47
CA ARG A 98 -26.44 -18.73 36.84
C ARG A 98 -26.04 -19.23 38.22
N ASN A 99 -24.79 -18.98 38.62
CA ASN A 99 -24.21 -19.66 39.75
C ASN A 99 -23.93 -18.77 40.95
N LYS A 100 -24.19 -17.45 40.91
CA LYS A 100 -23.80 -16.57 42.02
C LYS A 100 -24.69 -15.35 42.17
N SER A 101 -25.78 -15.53 42.88
CA SER A 101 -26.37 -14.42 43.62
C SER A 101 -25.33 -13.84 44.60
N VAL A 102 -25.51 -12.60 45.06
CA VAL A 102 -24.64 -11.99 46.09
C VAL A 102 -24.59 -12.89 47.32
N GLU A 103 -25.72 -13.53 47.65
CA GLU A 103 -25.85 -14.49 48.73
C GLU A 103 -24.97 -15.73 48.55
N GLU A 104 -24.92 -16.32 47.38
CA GLU A 104 -24.04 -17.47 47.10
C GLU A 104 -22.56 -17.12 47.17
N LYS A 105 -22.16 -15.93 46.74
CA LYS A 105 -20.80 -15.45 46.92
C LYS A 105 -20.42 -15.26 48.38
N LEU A 106 -21.33 -14.71 49.16
CA LEU A 106 -21.15 -14.56 50.61
C LEU A 106 -21.11 -15.93 51.30
N MET A 107 -22.03 -16.84 50.94
CA MET A 107 -22.00 -18.22 51.47
C MET A 107 -20.71 -18.95 51.07
N PHE A 108 -20.22 -18.77 49.84
CA PHE A 108 -18.95 -19.35 49.41
C PHE A 108 -17.77 -18.84 50.27
N ILE A 109 -17.75 -17.57 50.60
CA ILE A 109 -16.70 -16.97 51.43
C ILE A 109 -16.82 -17.44 52.86
N PHE A 110 -18.04 -17.37 53.42
CA PHE A 110 -18.27 -17.68 54.84
C PHE A 110 -18.34 -19.16 55.18
N SER A 111 -18.52 -20.07 54.18
CA SER A 111 -18.43 -21.52 54.36
C SER A 111 -17.01 -22.04 54.48
N ALA A 112 -16.02 -21.16 54.51
CA ALA A 112 -14.63 -21.55 54.69
C ALA A 112 -14.35 -22.08 56.08
N LYS A 113 -13.55 -23.15 56.18
CA LYS A 113 -13.20 -23.82 57.45
C LYS A 113 -12.08 -23.11 58.20
N SER A 114 -11.43 -22.11 57.64
CA SER A 114 -10.36 -21.34 58.28
C SER A 114 -10.24 -19.95 57.70
N LEU A 115 -9.68 -19.01 58.48
CA LEU A 115 -9.39 -17.64 58.04
C LEU A 115 -8.54 -17.56 56.77
N GLY A 116 -7.54 -18.43 56.66
CA GLY A 116 -6.68 -18.51 55.45
C GLY A 116 -7.46 -18.98 54.25
N GLN A 117 -8.46 -19.87 54.40
CA GLN A 117 -9.33 -20.30 53.31
C GLN A 117 -10.32 -19.18 52.91
N THR A 118 -10.84 -18.42 53.89
CA THR A 118 -11.67 -17.24 53.66
C THR A 118 -10.94 -16.20 52.80
N TYR A 119 -9.70 -15.90 53.21
CA TYR A 119 -8.87 -14.94 52.46
C TYR A 119 -8.61 -15.39 51.01
N ARG A 120 -8.25 -16.67 50.80
CA ARG A 120 -8.07 -17.21 49.41
C ARG A 120 -9.33 -17.13 48.58
N ARG A 121 -10.50 -17.42 49.14
CA ARG A 121 -11.80 -17.33 48.45
C ARG A 121 -12.18 -15.90 48.12
N LEU A 122 -11.94 -14.96 49.03
CA LEU A 122 -12.17 -13.54 48.78
C LEU A 122 -11.24 -13.00 47.67
N ARG A 123 -9.96 -13.41 47.71
CA ARG A 123 -8.98 -13.07 46.68
C ARG A 123 -9.41 -13.62 45.30
N TYR A 124 -9.84 -14.87 45.25
CA TYR A 124 -10.36 -15.48 44.01
C TYR A 124 -11.54 -14.69 43.41
N VAL A 125 -12.51 -14.32 44.21
CA VAL A 125 -13.67 -13.52 43.76
C VAL A 125 -13.24 -12.15 43.22
N ARG A 126 -12.27 -11.52 43.87
CA ARG A 126 -11.71 -10.23 43.43
C ARG A 126 -10.93 -10.35 42.14
N GLU A 127 -10.05 -11.33 42.06
CA GLU A 127 -9.25 -11.59 40.83
C GLU A 127 -10.13 -11.94 39.64
N TYR A 128 -11.20 -12.70 39.86
CA TYR A 128 -12.16 -13.03 38.80
C TYR A 128 -12.91 -11.79 38.27
N ALA A 129 -13.34 -10.88 39.17
CA ALA A 129 -13.97 -9.63 38.77
C ALA A 129 -13.00 -8.73 37.96
N THR A 130 -11.75 -8.67 38.39
CA THR A 130 -10.68 -7.95 37.66
C THR A 130 -10.45 -8.56 36.27
N TYR A 131 -10.38 -9.87 36.18
CA TYR A 131 -10.24 -10.59 34.92
C TYR A 131 -11.40 -10.27 33.94
N GLN A 132 -12.63 -10.27 34.41
CA GLN A 132 -13.78 -9.91 33.57
C GLN A 132 -13.72 -8.46 33.07
N ARG A 133 -13.34 -7.52 33.93
CA ARG A 133 -13.16 -6.12 33.54
C ARG A 133 -12.11 -5.98 32.46
N LEU A 134 -10.97 -6.65 32.60
CA LEU A 134 -9.90 -6.64 31.59
C LEU A 134 -10.34 -7.26 30.28
N GLN A 135 -11.12 -8.35 30.29
CA GLN A 135 -11.72 -8.92 29.09
C GLN A 135 -12.66 -7.93 28.38
N GLY A 136 -13.50 -7.21 29.13
CA GLY A 136 -14.37 -6.18 28.58
C GLY A 136 -13.56 -5.04 27.92
N GLU A 137 -12.50 -4.58 28.58
CA GLU A 137 -11.59 -3.55 28.04
C GLU A 137 -10.90 -4.03 26.76
N GLU A 138 -10.46 -5.29 26.69
CA GLU A 138 -9.88 -5.88 25.48
C GLU A 138 -10.88 -5.96 24.32
N ILE A 139 -12.13 -6.28 24.59
CA ILE A 139 -13.20 -6.27 23.59
C ILE A 139 -13.36 -4.86 23.01
N LEU A 140 -13.41 -3.83 23.86
CA LEU A 140 -13.51 -2.43 23.43
C LEU A 140 -12.30 -2.01 22.58
N LYS A 141 -11.09 -2.40 22.98
CA LYS A 141 -9.86 -2.15 22.19
C LYS A 141 -9.93 -2.82 20.82
N LYS A 142 -10.38 -4.07 20.76
CA LYS A 142 -10.55 -4.79 19.48
C LYS A 142 -11.61 -4.14 18.57
N GLN A 143 -12.71 -3.68 19.14
CA GLN A 143 -13.74 -2.93 18.40
C GLN A 143 -13.16 -1.64 17.81
N GLU A 144 -12.37 -0.90 18.57
CA GLU A 144 -11.73 0.33 18.09
C GLU A 144 -10.69 0.03 16.98
N GLN A 145 -9.91 -1.04 17.12
CA GLN A 145 -8.98 -1.49 16.08
C GLN A 145 -9.72 -1.85 14.78
N ILE A 146 -10.84 -2.56 14.88
CA ILE A 146 -11.68 -2.90 13.72
C ILE A 146 -12.23 -1.64 13.07
N LYS A 147 -12.70 -0.68 13.84
CA LYS A 147 -13.19 0.61 13.33
C LYS A 147 -12.10 1.36 12.56
N LYS A 148 -10.89 1.44 13.11
CA LYS A 148 -9.75 2.04 12.44
C LYS A 148 -9.38 1.31 11.14
N LYS A 149 -9.33 -0.03 11.17
CA LYS A 149 -9.02 -0.83 9.98
C LYS A 149 -10.08 -0.71 8.89
N ARG A 150 -11.36 -0.60 9.25
CA ARG A 150 -12.44 -0.30 8.30
C ARG A 150 -12.28 1.07 7.65
N ALA A 151 -11.90 2.08 8.43
CA ALA A 151 -11.65 3.42 7.91
C ALA A 151 -10.46 3.42 6.93
N GLU A 152 -9.34 2.75 7.26
CA GLU A 152 -8.20 2.57 6.36
C GLU A 152 -8.61 1.85 5.07
N LEU A 153 -9.36 0.76 5.16
CA LEU A 153 -9.88 0.02 4.01
C LEU A 153 -10.70 0.93 3.09
N GLN A 154 -11.58 1.73 3.66
CA GLN A 154 -12.42 2.66 2.89
C GLN A 154 -11.59 3.72 2.19
N GLN A 155 -10.55 4.26 2.83
CA GLN A 155 -9.64 5.22 2.22
C GLN A 155 -8.89 4.61 1.03
N VAL A 156 -8.37 3.40 1.18
CA VAL A 156 -7.63 2.70 0.11
C VAL A 156 -8.56 2.38 -1.06
N LYS A 157 -9.79 1.93 -0.80
CA LYS A 157 -10.82 1.72 -1.83
C LYS A 157 -11.11 2.99 -2.63
N LYS A 158 -11.29 4.11 -1.93
CA LYS A 158 -11.55 5.40 -2.57
C LYS A 158 -10.35 5.88 -3.40
N ALA A 159 -9.12 5.71 -2.89
CA ALA A 159 -7.91 6.03 -3.63
C ALA A 159 -7.80 5.20 -4.92
N LYS A 160 -8.06 3.89 -4.85
CA LYS A 160 -8.09 3.00 -6.02
C LYS A 160 -9.15 3.44 -7.04
N GLU A 161 -10.35 3.76 -6.59
CA GLU A 161 -11.43 4.21 -7.47
C GLU A 161 -11.06 5.51 -8.21
N ASN A 162 -10.45 6.47 -7.52
CA ASN A 162 -9.97 7.70 -8.14
C ASN A 162 -8.89 7.42 -9.20
N LEU A 163 -7.94 6.52 -8.90
CA LEU A 163 -6.93 6.11 -9.87
C LEU A 163 -7.51 5.47 -11.13
N LEU A 164 -8.54 4.66 -10.98
CA LEU A 164 -9.22 4.03 -12.13
C LEU A 164 -9.94 5.07 -13.00
N LYS A 165 -10.54 6.09 -12.40
CA LYS A 165 -11.14 7.22 -13.12
C LYS A 165 -10.07 8.02 -13.88
N ASP A 166 -8.96 8.36 -13.21
CA ASP A 166 -7.84 9.06 -13.85
C ASP A 166 -7.27 8.27 -15.02
N ARG A 167 -7.10 6.96 -14.84
CA ARG A 167 -6.64 6.07 -15.92
C ARG A 167 -7.53 6.12 -17.14
N GLU A 168 -8.84 6.09 -16.94
CA GLU A 168 -9.80 6.12 -18.04
C GLU A 168 -9.74 7.44 -18.82
N LEU A 169 -9.67 8.57 -18.10
CA LEU A 169 -9.48 9.87 -18.70
C LEU A 169 -8.18 9.97 -19.51
N GLU A 170 -7.08 9.45 -18.94
CA GLU A 170 -5.79 9.47 -19.62
C GLU A 170 -5.75 8.57 -20.86
N LYS A 171 -6.45 7.44 -20.84
CA LYS A 171 -6.63 6.58 -22.04
C LYS A 171 -7.38 7.30 -23.15
N GLN A 172 -8.45 8.01 -22.82
CA GLN A 172 -9.20 8.79 -23.81
C GLN A 172 -8.35 9.90 -24.43
N LYS A 173 -7.55 10.61 -23.61
CA LYS A 173 -6.61 11.62 -24.10
C LYS A 173 -5.51 11.00 -24.97
N LEU A 174 -5.00 9.84 -24.60
CA LEU A 174 -4.01 9.09 -25.39
C LEU A 174 -4.56 8.73 -26.77
N GLU A 175 -5.76 8.20 -26.82
CA GLU A 175 -6.43 7.86 -28.08
C GLU A 175 -6.61 9.08 -28.99
N SER A 176 -7.00 10.20 -28.43
CA SER A 176 -7.10 11.47 -29.14
C SER A 176 -5.75 11.92 -29.70
N GLN A 177 -4.70 11.85 -28.90
CA GLN A 177 -3.35 12.22 -29.32
C GLN A 177 -2.78 11.26 -30.38
N GLU A 178 -3.07 9.98 -30.30
CA GLU A 178 -2.68 9.03 -31.36
C GLU A 178 -3.37 9.29 -32.69
N LYS A 179 -4.65 9.69 -32.65
CA LYS A 179 -5.38 10.14 -33.86
C LYS A 179 -4.76 11.42 -34.45
N GLU A 180 -4.45 12.40 -33.60
CA GLU A 180 -3.80 13.64 -33.99
C GLU A 180 -2.41 13.37 -34.61
N LYS A 181 -1.62 12.48 -34.00
CA LYS A 181 -0.33 12.04 -34.52
C LYS A 181 -0.43 11.43 -35.92
N ARG A 182 -1.42 10.53 -36.13
CA ARG A 182 -1.66 9.90 -37.43
C ARG A 182 -2.03 10.94 -38.49
N ALA A 183 -2.92 11.87 -38.15
CA ALA A 183 -3.31 12.97 -39.04
C ALA A 183 -2.11 13.85 -39.42
N LEU A 184 -1.26 14.16 -38.45
CA LEU A 184 -0.05 14.97 -38.63
C LEU A 184 0.98 14.23 -39.51
N ILE A 185 1.22 12.94 -39.30
CA ILE A 185 2.08 12.11 -40.16
C ILE A 185 1.57 12.09 -41.60
N THR A 186 0.27 11.90 -41.81
CA THR A 186 -0.35 11.93 -43.15
C THR A 186 -0.15 13.27 -43.84
N SER A 187 -0.30 14.37 -43.12
CA SER A 187 -0.01 15.72 -43.63
C SER A 187 1.44 15.93 -44.01
N LEU A 188 2.39 15.41 -43.22
CA LEU A 188 3.82 15.53 -43.46
C LEU A 188 4.31 14.63 -44.59
N GLN A 189 3.73 13.45 -44.78
CA GLN A 189 4.05 12.55 -45.88
C GLN A 189 3.81 13.18 -47.27
N LYS A 190 2.84 14.10 -47.36
CA LYS A 190 2.56 14.85 -48.59
C LYS A 190 3.64 15.90 -48.94
N LYS A 191 4.55 16.23 -48.02
CA LYS A 191 5.59 17.27 -48.20
C LYS A 191 7.02 16.70 -48.20
N GLN A 192 7.25 15.52 -48.64
CA GLN A 192 8.23 14.53 -48.21
C GLN A 192 9.74 14.75 -48.54
N LYS A 193 10.20 15.67 -49.35
CA LYS A 193 11.64 15.62 -49.79
C LYS A 193 12.65 16.39 -48.93
N GLY A 194 12.26 17.35 -48.11
CA GLY A 194 13.19 18.17 -47.32
C GLY A 194 13.26 17.82 -45.82
N LEU A 195 12.33 17.00 -45.36
CA LEU A 195 11.97 16.91 -43.92
C LEU A 195 12.66 15.73 -43.19
N GLN A 196 13.20 14.72 -43.88
CA GLN A 196 13.77 13.52 -43.23
C GLN A 196 14.97 13.81 -42.33
N ASN A 197 15.84 14.76 -42.69
CA ASN A 197 16.99 15.11 -41.87
C ASN A 197 16.60 15.86 -40.60
N GLU A 198 15.60 16.73 -40.65
CA GLU A 198 15.11 17.45 -39.50
C GLU A 198 14.33 16.53 -38.52
N VAL A 199 13.52 15.58 -39.05
CA VAL A 199 12.84 14.56 -38.28
C VAL A 199 13.83 13.71 -37.46
N SER A 200 14.93 13.30 -38.14
CA SER A 200 15.98 12.54 -37.47
C SER A 200 16.63 13.31 -36.32
N LYS A 201 16.90 14.60 -36.52
CA LYS A 201 17.47 15.47 -35.50
C LYS A 201 16.52 15.62 -34.31
N LYS A 202 15.25 15.87 -34.58
CA LYS A 202 14.21 16.03 -33.54
C LYS A 202 13.91 14.73 -32.78
N ARG A 203 13.98 13.57 -33.45
CA ARG A 203 13.92 12.27 -32.75
C ARG A 203 15.06 12.08 -31.77
N ARG A 204 16.29 12.50 -32.12
CA ARG A 204 17.41 12.45 -31.17
C ARG A 204 17.16 13.32 -29.95
N GLU A 205 16.64 14.53 -30.15
CA GLU A 205 16.30 15.44 -29.04
C GLU A 205 15.22 14.82 -28.12
N ALA A 206 14.17 14.22 -28.72
CA ALA A 206 13.11 13.55 -27.94
C ALA A 206 13.65 12.33 -27.16
N ASN A 207 14.53 11.54 -27.77
CA ASN A 207 15.14 10.38 -27.10
C ASN A 207 16.06 10.81 -25.94
N GLN A 208 16.78 11.92 -26.10
CA GLN A 208 17.58 12.49 -25.00
C GLN A 208 16.69 12.94 -23.85
N LEU A 209 15.55 13.57 -24.15
CA LEU A 209 14.58 13.97 -23.13
C LEU A 209 14.00 12.76 -22.39
N ASN A 210 13.63 11.71 -23.14
CA ASN A 210 13.12 10.47 -22.60
C ASN A 210 14.15 9.76 -21.71
N ALA A 211 15.40 9.69 -22.15
CA ALA A 211 16.50 9.12 -21.36
C ALA A 211 16.72 9.88 -20.04
N ARG A 212 16.51 11.20 -20.05
CA ARG A 212 16.61 12.03 -18.85
C ARG A 212 15.48 11.74 -17.87
N ILE A 213 14.27 11.55 -18.39
CA ILE A 213 13.09 11.15 -17.60
C ILE A 213 13.29 9.75 -17.00
N ASP A 214 13.77 8.77 -17.79
CA ASP A 214 14.08 7.43 -17.31
C ASP A 214 15.12 7.42 -16.20
N LYS A 215 16.15 8.26 -16.33
CA LYS A 215 17.17 8.42 -15.30
C LYS A 215 16.56 8.95 -13.99
N LEU A 216 15.68 9.95 -14.06
CA LEU A 216 15.00 10.49 -12.90
C LEU A 216 14.08 9.46 -12.23
N ILE A 217 13.35 8.67 -13.04
CA ILE A 217 12.51 7.58 -12.53
C ILE A 217 13.36 6.49 -11.87
N ALA A 218 14.47 6.10 -12.50
CA ALA A 218 15.39 5.11 -11.94
C ALA A 218 16.02 5.58 -10.62
N GLU A 219 16.42 6.84 -10.54
CA GLU A 219 16.93 7.46 -9.31
C GLU A 219 15.87 7.44 -8.19
N GLU A 220 14.61 7.70 -8.52
CA GLU A 220 13.52 7.68 -7.54
C GLU A 220 13.20 6.25 -7.05
N ILE A 221 13.21 5.28 -7.96
CA ILE A 221 13.06 3.85 -7.62
C ILE A 221 14.21 3.40 -6.71
N GLU A 222 15.44 3.81 -7.01
CA GLU A 222 16.60 3.47 -6.18
C GLU A 222 16.53 4.12 -4.80
N ARG A 223 16.08 5.38 -4.72
CA ARG A 223 15.81 6.06 -3.44
C ARG A 223 14.72 5.35 -2.64
N ALA A 224 13.65 4.94 -3.30
CA ALA A 224 12.57 4.19 -2.67
C ALA A 224 13.06 2.82 -2.15
N ARG A 225 13.89 2.10 -2.94
CA ARG A 225 14.52 0.83 -2.51
C ARG A 225 15.45 1.04 -1.30
N LYS A 226 16.27 2.10 -1.32
CA LYS A 226 17.16 2.42 -0.19
C LYS A 226 16.36 2.73 1.08
N ARG A 227 15.27 3.49 0.97
CA ARG A 227 14.38 3.78 2.11
C ARG A 227 13.71 2.51 2.63
N ALA A 228 13.18 1.66 1.74
CA ALA A 228 12.58 0.39 2.13
C ALA A 228 13.59 -0.57 2.78
N ALA A 229 14.82 -0.62 2.27
CA ALA A 229 15.90 -1.43 2.86
C ALA A 229 16.34 -0.90 4.23
N GLU A 230 16.36 0.41 4.42
CA GLU A 230 16.67 1.04 5.70
C GLU A 230 15.55 0.83 6.73
N GLU A 231 14.30 0.90 6.29
CA GLU A 231 13.12 0.61 7.12
C GLU A 231 13.10 -0.87 7.55
N ALA A 232 13.36 -1.79 6.62
CA ALA A 232 13.51 -3.22 6.92
C ALA A 232 14.68 -3.51 7.88
N ARG A 233 15.80 -2.80 7.75
CA ARG A 233 16.92 -2.89 8.70
C ARG A 233 16.55 -2.36 10.09
N ARG A 234 15.80 -1.27 10.16
CA ARG A 234 15.29 -0.70 11.42
C ARG A 234 14.31 -1.66 12.10
N GLU A 235 13.40 -2.26 11.33
CA GLU A 235 12.47 -3.27 11.85
C GLU A 235 13.20 -4.53 12.32
N ALA A 236 14.18 -5.02 11.55
CA ALA A 236 15.01 -6.17 11.95
C ALA A 236 15.85 -5.88 13.21
N ALA A 237 16.37 -4.65 13.33
CA ALA A 237 17.08 -4.22 14.52
C ALA A 237 16.15 -4.06 15.74
N ALA A 238 14.93 -3.61 15.51
CA ALA A 238 13.90 -3.52 16.55
C ALA A 238 13.46 -4.91 17.02
N ARG A 239 13.29 -5.87 16.08
CA ARG A 239 13.01 -7.28 16.43
C ARG A 239 14.15 -7.93 17.22
N LYS A 240 15.41 -7.74 16.80
CA LYS A 240 16.58 -8.22 17.55
C LYS A 240 16.68 -7.59 18.94
N LYS A 241 16.31 -6.32 19.11
CA LYS A 241 16.22 -5.67 20.41
C LYS A 241 15.07 -6.18 21.27
N ALA A 242 13.96 -6.57 20.67
CA ALA A 242 12.85 -7.20 21.38
C ALA A 242 13.21 -8.64 21.81
N GLU A 243 13.80 -9.43 20.92
CA GLU A 243 14.28 -10.79 21.24
C GLU A 243 15.41 -10.80 22.28
N SER A 244 16.28 -9.79 22.29
CA SER A 244 17.34 -9.68 23.33
C SER A 244 16.81 -9.26 24.70
N LYS A 245 15.58 -8.73 24.78
CA LYS A 245 14.88 -8.46 26.06
C LYS A 245 14.10 -9.67 26.56
N GLU A 246 13.60 -10.53 25.67
CA GLU A 246 12.94 -11.79 26.04
C GLU A 246 13.93 -12.96 26.27
N GLY A 247 15.12 -12.90 25.71
CA GLY A 247 16.14 -13.95 25.81
C GLY A 247 16.87 -14.04 27.16
N LYS A 248 16.41 -13.36 28.21
CA LYS A 248 16.94 -13.55 29.60
C LYS A 248 16.08 -14.47 30.45
N SER A 249 15.09 -15.13 29.88
CA SER A 249 14.31 -16.15 30.58
C SER A 249 14.10 -17.34 29.66
N SER A 250 14.98 -18.27 29.75
CA SER A 250 14.92 -19.70 29.48
C SER A 250 16.02 -20.20 28.54
N SER A 251 16.98 -20.84 29.18
CA SER A 251 17.92 -21.77 28.55
C SER A 251 17.23 -23.10 28.27
N ALA A 252 17.68 -23.72 27.20
CA ALA A 252 17.63 -25.14 26.83
C ALA A 252 16.54 -25.56 25.83
N SER A 253 16.93 -25.82 24.61
CA SER A 253 16.95 -27.14 23.98
C SER A 253 17.18 -27.05 22.45
N ARG A 254 18.27 -27.64 22.06
CA ARG A 254 18.64 -28.34 20.81
C ARG A 254 17.62 -28.44 19.65
N GLY A 255 18.12 -28.09 18.45
CA GLY A 255 18.24 -29.14 17.42
C GLY A 255 17.55 -28.88 16.10
N THR A 256 18.35 -28.85 15.10
CA THR A 256 18.23 -29.33 13.72
C THR A 256 17.98 -28.31 12.60
N THR A 257 19.02 -28.30 11.81
CA THR A 257 19.19 -27.72 10.46
C THR A 257 18.14 -28.15 9.46
N LYS A 258 17.59 -27.16 8.70
CA LYS A 258 17.21 -27.40 7.31
C LYS A 258 17.56 -26.19 6.44
N LYS A 259 18.43 -26.51 5.51
CA LYS A 259 19.01 -25.75 4.41
C LYS A 259 17.90 -25.30 3.45
N ALA A 260 17.75 -24.01 3.23
CA ALA A 260 16.91 -23.48 2.14
C ALA A 260 17.81 -23.06 0.99
N ALA A 261 17.46 -23.53 -0.20
CA ALA A 261 18.14 -23.29 -1.47
C ALA A 261 17.94 -21.86 -1.98
N PRO A 262 18.84 -21.31 -2.80
CA PRO A 262 18.74 -19.96 -3.31
C PRO A 262 17.73 -19.86 -4.45
N LEU A 263 16.93 -18.80 -4.43
CA LEU A 263 16.03 -18.41 -5.52
C LEU A 263 16.87 -17.87 -6.68
N GLU A 264 16.69 -18.52 -7.82
CA GLU A 264 17.31 -18.18 -9.09
C GLU A 264 16.85 -16.80 -9.61
N ALA A 265 17.81 -16.07 -10.13
CA ALA A 265 17.62 -14.83 -10.85
C ALA A 265 16.85 -15.07 -12.16
N TYR A 266 15.72 -14.40 -12.31
CA TYR A 266 14.99 -14.38 -13.58
C TYR A 266 15.71 -13.44 -14.55
N SER A 267 16.40 -14.00 -15.54
CA SER A 267 16.96 -13.26 -16.65
C SER A 267 15.87 -12.99 -17.68
N MET A 268 15.56 -11.73 -17.93
CA MET A 268 14.73 -11.36 -19.09
C MET A 268 15.56 -11.48 -20.36
N SER A 269 15.20 -12.46 -21.17
CA SER A 269 15.64 -12.63 -22.54
C SER A 269 15.11 -11.49 -23.41
N LYS A 270 16.00 -10.85 -24.14
CA LYS A 270 15.71 -10.03 -25.32
C LYS A 270 15.10 -10.93 -26.41
N ALA A 271 13.95 -10.55 -26.92
CA ALA A 271 13.50 -10.96 -28.23
C ALA A 271 12.99 -9.74 -29.00
N ASP A 272 13.58 -9.53 -30.17
CA ASP A 272 13.32 -8.80 -31.41
C ASP A 272 12.22 -7.75 -31.48
#